data_f05878880c859dec0a7c3cbd97578e8c
#
_entry.id   f05878880c859dec0a7c3cbd97578e8c
#
_cell.length_a   1.000
_cell.length_b   1.000
_cell.length_c   1.000
_cell.angle_alpha   90.00
_cell.angle_beta   90.00
_cell.angle_gamma   90.00
#
_symmetry.space_group_name_H-M   'P 1'
#
loop_
_entity.id
_entity.type
_entity.pdbx_description
1 polymer ?
#
loop_
_entity_poly.entity_id
_entity_poly.type
_entity_poly.pdbx_seq_one_letter_code
_entity_poly.pdbx_strand_id
1 'polypeptide(L)'
;MTTDNYKLTLQSLYETWAALTEFGASLTEDQWKTPTKCPGWSVQDNLSHLIGTERSLGGLGDTTHKATNLEHVKNPIGEMNEHQVDARRSLSGAAVLQEFNEITKLRKAFFDAAPENFFTDETMTPIGKAPMATFLQIRAMDCWVHEQDMRRALNIVGNQNSASAELTVDRLCRTLPIVVGKRAAAPEGSCVVIHITEPVVRKISITVVNGRATVVDTPSSKPRVGTALQGGWLGV
;
A
#
# COMPACT_ATOMS: atom_id res chain seq x y z
N MET A 1 -8.23 -3.59 18.90
CA MET A 1 -7.81 -2.25 18.42
C MET A 1 -8.66 -1.23 19.14
N THR A 2 -8.05 -0.19 19.71
CA THR A 2 -8.80 0.87 20.38
C THR A 2 -9.54 1.72 19.33
N THR A 3 -10.67 2.31 19.72
CA THR A 3 -11.52 3.21 18.92
C THR A 3 -10.73 4.30 18.18
N ASP A 4 -9.64 4.79 18.75
CA ASP A 4 -8.81 5.84 18.17
C ASP A 4 -8.01 5.39 16.93
N ASN A 5 -7.77 4.09 16.79
CA ASN A 5 -6.91 3.57 15.71
C ASN A 5 -7.58 3.60 14.32
N TYR A 6 -8.91 3.43 14.22
CA TYR A 6 -9.58 3.50 12.91
C TYR A 6 -9.69 4.93 12.39
N LYS A 7 -9.86 5.91 13.28
CA LYS A 7 -9.91 7.35 12.90
C LYS A 7 -8.58 7.81 12.33
N LEU A 8 -7.47 7.42 12.96
CA LEU A 8 -6.13 7.69 12.44
C LEU A 8 -5.89 7.00 11.08
N THR A 9 -6.40 5.77 10.91
CA THR A 9 -6.31 5.07 9.63
C THR A 9 -7.11 5.77 8.54
N LEU A 10 -8.35 6.22 8.83
CA LEU A 10 -9.16 6.98 7.90
C LEU A 10 -8.50 8.31 7.53
N GLN A 11 -7.98 9.03 8.53
CA GLN A 11 -7.24 10.26 8.30
C GLN A 11 -6.05 10.03 7.36
N SER A 12 -5.23 9.00 7.62
CA SER A 12 -4.10 8.64 6.77
C SER A 12 -4.54 8.35 5.32
N LEU A 13 -5.65 7.62 5.15
CA LEU A 13 -6.20 7.32 3.83
C LEU A 13 -6.64 8.60 3.11
N TYR A 14 -7.36 9.49 3.79
CA TYR A 14 -7.83 10.75 3.22
C TYR A 14 -6.68 11.70 2.84
N GLU A 15 -5.65 11.78 3.69
CA GLU A 15 -4.44 12.56 3.41
C GLU A 15 -3.72 12.02 2.17
N THR A 16 -3.66 10.69 2.01
CA THR A 16 -3.06 10.07 0.82
C THR A 16 -3.89 10.33 -0.44
N TRP A 17 -5.22 10.29 -0.37
CA TRP A 17 -6.07 10.66 -1.49
C TRP A 17 -5.89 12.14 -1.88
N ALA A 18 -5.77 13.03 -0.90
CA ALA A 18 -5.49 14.44 -1.16
C ALA A 18 -4.10 14.63 -1.82
N ALA A 19 -3.07 13.94 -1.33
CA ALA A 19 -1.73 13.97 -1.91
C ALA A 19 -1.71 13.44 -3.35
N LEU A 20 -2.43 12.37 -3.65
CA LEU A 20 -2.61 11.84 -5.01
C LEU A 20 -3.33 12.82 -5.93
N THR A 21 -4.36 13.51 -5.42
CA THR A 21 -5.08 14.56 -6.17
C THR A 21 -4.16 15.73 -6.52
N GLU A 22 -3.41 16.23 -5.54
CA GLU A 22 -2.46 17.33 -5.74
C GLU A 22 -1.34 16.93 -6.71
N PHE A 23 -0.76 15.75 -6.51
CA PHE A 23 0.26 15.21 -7.39
C PHE A 23 -0.26 15.07 -8.83
N GLY A 24 -1.41 14.42 -9.02
CA GLY A 24 -2.01 14.23 -10.34
C GLY A 24 -2.36 15.55 -11.04
N ALA A 25 -2.83 16.56 -10.32
CA ALA A 25 -3.14 17.87 -10.89
C ALA A 25 -1.90 18.61 -11.44
N SER A 26 -0.71 18.24 -11.00
CA SER A 26 0.56 18.84 -11.47
C SER A 26 1.13 18.16 -12.73
N LEU A 27 0.57 17.03 -13.18
CA LEU A 27 1.14 16.22 -14.24
C LEU A 27 0.69 16.64 -15.63
N THR A 28 1.63 16.58 -16.58
CA THR A 28 1.33 16.67 -18.02
C THR A 28 0.79 15.34 -18.54
N GLU A 29 0.15 15.34 -19.73
CA GLU A 29 -0.36 14.10 -20.34
C GLU A 29 0.77 13.09 -20.62
N ASP A 30 1.95 13.53 -21.03
CA ASP A 30 3.11 12.64 -21.23
C ASP A 30 3.56 11.99 -19.92
N GLN A 31 3.54 12.74 -18.81
CA GLN A 31 3.87 12.20 -17.49
C GLN A 31 2.86 11.14 -17.04
N TRP A 32 1.57 11.32 -17.34
CA TRP A 32 0.55 10.29 -17.06
C TRP A 32 0.84 8.97 -17.78
N LYS A 33 1.42 9.02 -18.98
CA LYS A 33 1.74 7.84 -19.80
C LYS A 33 3.12 7.24 -19.51
N THR A 34 3.89 7.83 -18.60
CA THR A 34 5.22 7.31 -18.22
C THR A 34 5.09 5.92 -17.56
N PRO A 35 5.83 4.91 -18.06
CA PRO A 35 5.84 3.57 -17.42
C PRO A 35 6.39 3.61 -16.00
N THR A 36 5.82 2.80 -15.12
CA THR A 36 6.29 2.62 -13.73
C THR A 36 7.05 1.30 -13.54
N LYS A 37 7.47 1.00 -12.32
CA LYS A 37 8.03 -0.31 -11.96
C LYS A 37 6.97 -1.40 -11.80
N CYS A 38 5.69 -1.05 -11.72
CA CYS A 38 4.61 -2.02 -11.79
C CYS A 38 4.54 -2.58 -13.22
N PRO A 39 4.77 -3.90 -13.43
CA PRO A 39 4.83 -4.47 -14.77
C PRO A 39 3.56 -4.19 -15.58
N GLY A 40 3.73 -3.61 -16.78
CA GLY A 40 2.64 -3.27 -17.68
C GLY A 40 1.84 -2.03 -17.32
N TRP A 41 2.20 -1.29 -16.26
CA TRP A 41 1.45 -0.13 -15.77
C TRP A 41 2.23 1.18 -15.91
N SER A 42 1.55 2.18 -16.41
CA SER A 42 1.95 3.59 -16.40
C SER A 42 1.57 4.30 -15.09
N VAL A 43 1.93 5.56 -14.95
CA VAL A 43 1.46 6.44 -13.86
C VAL A 43 -0.07 6.47 -13.83
N GLN A 44 -0.73 6.63 -14.98
CA GLN A 44 -2.19 6.62 -15.10
C GLN A 44 -2.78 5.28 -14.67
N ASP A 45 -2.15 4.17 -15.03
CA ASP A 45 -2.64 2.82 -14.71
C ASP A 45 -2.63 2.57 -13.20
N ASN A 46 -1.64 3.07 -12.47
CA ASN A 46 -1.62 3.01 -11.00
C ASN A 46 -2.81 3.75 -10.40
N LEU A 47 -3.14 4.95 -10.87
CA LEU A 47 -4.32 5.68 -10.38
C LEU A 47 -5.62 4.97 -10.77
N SER A 48 -5.68 4.41 -11.99
CA SER A 48 -6.81 3.62 -12.49
C SER A 48 -7.09 2.38 -11.64
N HIS A 49 -6.04 1.71 -11.16
CA HIS A 49 -6.16 0.61 -10.19
C HIS A 49 -6.82 1.07 -8.89
N LEU A 50 -6.38 2.19 -8.32
CA LEU A 50 -6.97 2.72 -7.09
C LEU A 50 -8.46 3.07 -7.27
N ILE A 51 -8.83 3.66 -8.41
CA ILE A 51 -10.23 3.92 -8.77
C ILE A 51 -11.02 2.62 -8.81
N GLY A 52 -10.54 1.62 -9.55
CA GLY A 52 -11.22 0.33 -9.70
C GLY A 52 -11.46 -0.34 -8.35
N THR A 53 -10.46 -0.32 -7.49
CA THR A 53 -10.55 -0.87 -6.14
C THR A 53 -11.60 -0.13 -5.29
N GLU A 54 -11.60 1.20 -5.27
CA GLU A 54 -12.58 1.95 -4.48
C GLU A 54 -14.01 1.81 -5.02
N ARG A 55 -14.19 1.66 -6.34
CA ARG A 55 -15.50 1.37 -6.95
C ARG A 55 -16.03 0.01 -6.52
N SER A 56 -15.20 -1.04 -6.64
CA SER A 56 -15.58 -2.40 -6.24
C SER A 56 -15.94 -2.47 -4.75
N LEU A 57 -15.11 -1.89 -3.88
CA LEU A 57 -15.36 -1.83 -2.44
C LEU A 57 -16.56 -0.94 -2.05
N GLY A 58 -16.87 0.04 -2.88
CA GLY A 58 -18.04 0.89 -2.72
C GLY A 58 -19.34 0.28 -3.24
N GLY A 59 -19.32 -0.93 -3.77
CA GLY A 59 -20.49 -1.59 -4.35
C GLY A 59 -20.99 -0.97 -5.66
N LEU A 60 -20.15 -0.17 -6.34
CA LEU A 60 -20.50 0.46 -7.62
C LEU A 60 -20.30 -0.46 -8.83
N GLY A 61 -19.94 -1.72 -8.56
CA GLY A 61 -19.72 -2.75 -9.57
C GLY A 61 -18.36 -2.63 -10.26
N ASP A 62 -17.94 -3.76 -10.82
CA ASP A 62 -16.75 -3.87 -11.65
C ASP A 62 -17.05 -3.44 -13.09
N THR A 63 -15.99 -3.19 -13.85
CA THR A 63 -16.13 -2.96 -15.30
C THR A 63 -16.56 -4.23 -16.02
N THR A 64 -17.35 -4.07 -17.09
CA THR A 64 -17.62 -5.17 -18.04
C THR A 64 -16.50 -5.33 -19.08
N HIS A 65 -15.59 -4.35 -19.15
CA HIS A 65 -14.45 -4.39 -20.04
C HIS A 65 -13.54 -5.56 -19.72
N LYS A 66 -12.95 -6.18 -20.76
CA LYS A 66 -12.00 -7.27 -20.64
C LYS A 66 -10.69 -6.88 -21.30
N ALA A 67 -9.64 -6.77 -20.52
CA ALA A 67 -8.30 -6.57 -21.03
C ALA A 67 -7.88 -7.78 -21.89
N THR A 68 -7.22 -7.48 -23.00
CA THR A 68 -6.74 -8.52 -23.93
C THR A 68 -5.28 -8.88 -23.73
N ASN A 69 -4.48 -7.98 -23.16
CA ASN A 69 -3.08 -8.23 -22.82
C ASN A 69 -2.95 -8.53 -21.31
N LEU A 70 -2.69 -9.78 -20.97
CA LEU A 70 -2.53 -10.27 -19.60
C LEU A 70 -1.14 -10.88 -19.35
N GLU A 71 -0.14 -10.63 -20.21
CA GLU A 71 1.19 -11.26 -20.12
C GLU A 71 1.91 -10.96 -18.78
N HIS A 72 1.71 -9.76 -18.24
CA HIS A 72 2.28 -9.33 -16.97
C HIS A 72 1.48 -9.80 -15.74
N VAL A 73 0.26 -10.31 -15.93
CA VAL A 73 -0.64 -10.76 -14.85
C VAL A 73 -0.20 -12.12 -14.33
N LYS A 74 -0.16 -12.27 -13.00
CA LYS A 74 0.34 -13.49 -12.35
C LYS A 74 -0.71 -14.26 -11.54
N ASN A 75 -1.88 -13.68 -11.29
CA ASN A 75 -2.92 -14.28 -10.47
C ASN A 75 -4.30 -13.68 -10.76
N PRO A 76 -5.40 -14.30 -10.30
CA PRO A 76 -6.76 -13.83 -10.58
C PRO A 76 -7.06 -12.41 -10.07
N ILE A 77 -6.46 -11.99 -8.94
CA ILE A 77 -6.64 -10.61 -8.43
C ILE A 77 -6.00 -9.63 -9.40
N GLY A 78 -4.80 -9.94 -9.90
CA GLY A 78 -4.13 -9.14 -10.92
C GLY A 78 -4.96 -9.03 -12.20
N GLU A 79 -5.62 -10.10 -12.62
CA GLU A 79 -6.51 -10.09 -13.80
C GLU A 79 -7.72 -9.18 -13.59
N MET A 80 -8.37 -9.29 -12.43
CA MET A 80 -9.48 -8.41 -12.07
C MET A 80 -9.05 -6.93 -12.07
N ASN A 81 -7.89 -6.63 -11.49
CA ASN A 81 -7.34 -5.28 -11.48
C ASN A 81 -7.02 -4.79 -12.90
N GLU A 82 -6.45 -5.66 -13.74
CA GLU A 82 -6.09 -5.30 -15.12
C GLU A 82 -7.30 -4.92 -15.97
N HIS A 83 -8.43 -5.58 -15.81
CA HIS A 83 -9.66 -5.20 -16.48
C HIS A 83 -10.10 -3.77 -16.11
N GLN A 84 -9.97 -3.40 -14.83
CA GLN A 84 -10.28 -2.06 -14.35
C GLN A 84 -9.30 -1.00 -14.87
N VAL A 85 -8.03 -1.36 -14.95
CA VAL A 85 -6.96 -0.48 -15.46
C VAL A 85 -7.12 -0.26 -16.95
N ASP A 86 -7.23 -1.33 -17.73
CA ASP A 86 -7.31 -1.29 -19.19
C ASP A 86 -8.54 -0.52 -19.69
N ALA A 87 -9.65 -0.58 -18.96
CA ALA A 87 -10.86 0.19 -19.26
C ALA A 87 -10.64 1.71 -19.27
N ARG A 88 -9.55 2.19 -18.66
CA ARG A 88 -9.23 3.63 -18.53
C ARG A 88 -8.03 4.06 -19.36
N ARG A 89 -7.30 3.14 -20.02
CA ARG A 89 -6.07 3.46 -20.76
C ARG A 89 -6.28 4.45 -21.90
N SER A 90 -7.45 4.43 -22.55
CA SER A 90 -7.80 5.37 -23.61
C SER A 90 -8.19 6.77 -23.15
N LEU A 91 -8.39 6.96 -21.83
CA LEU A 91 -8.76 8.25 -21.25
C LEU A 91 -7.51 9.14 -21.14
N SER A 92 -7.75 10.46 -21.04
CA SER A 92 -6.70 11.39 -20.64
C SER A 92 -6.41 11.27 -19.14
N GLY A 93 -5.18 11.61 -18.72
CA GLY A 93 -4.83 11.65 -17.31
C GLY A 93 -5.75 12.56 -16.48
N ALA A 94 -6.15 13.70 -17.05
CA ALA A 94 -7.11 14.61 -16.41
C ALA A 94 -8.48 13.95 -16.17
N ALA A 95 -8.98 13.14 -17.12
CA ALA A 95 -10.25 12.43 -16.96
C ALA A 95 -10.16 11.33 -15.89
N VAL A 96 -9.04 10.61 -15.83
CA VAL A 96 -8.79 9.61 -14.78
C VAL A 96 -8.68 10.28 -13.40
N LEU A 97 -7.99 11.42 -13.30
CA LEU A 97 -7.90 12.18 -12.06
C LEU A 97 -9.29 12.69 -11.60
N GLN A 98 -10.13 13.14 -12.53
CA GLN A 98 -11.50 13.53 -12.21
C GLN A 98 -12.28 12.35 -11.62
N GLU A 99 -12.23 11.17 -12.25
CA GLU A 99 -12.92 9.96 -11.74
C GLU A 99 -12.38 9.56 -10.35
N PHE A 100 -11.07 9.68 -10.13
CA PHE A 100 -10.47 9.44 -8.81
C PHE A 100 -11.03 10.37 -7.75
N ASN A 101 -11.14 11.67 -8.04
CA ASN A 101 -11.68 12.65 -7.11
C ASN A 101 -13.17 12.40 -6.80
N GLU A 102 -13.94 11.99 -7.79
CA GLU A 102 -15.36 11.65 -7.62
C GLU A 102 -15.52 10.42 -6.72
N ILE A 103 -14.81 9.33 -7.00
CA ILE A 103 -14.95 8.11 -6.21
C ILE A 103 -14.42 8.29 -4.77
N THR A 104 -13.31 8.95 -4.57
CA THR A 104 -12.76 9.19 -3.23
C THR A 104 -13.65 10.11 -2.40
N LYS A 105 -14.29 11.10 -3.02
CA LYS A 105 -15.32 11.93 -2.37
C LYS A 105 -16.53 11.10 -1.91
N LEU A 106 -17.02 10.19 -2.75
CA LEU A 106 -18.12 9.29 -2.38
C LEU A 106 -17.73 8.35 -1.24
N ARG A 107 -16.54 7.76 -1.33
CA ARG A 107 -16.03 6.86 -0.29
C ARG A 107 -15.82 7.59 1.03
N LYS A 108 -15.28 8.80 0.99
CA LYS A 108 -15.12 9.65 2.18
C LYS A 108 -16.46 9.94 2.83
N ALA A 109 -17.45 10.37 2.05
CA ALA A 109 -18.80 10.66 2.57
C ALA A 109 -19.45 9.42 3.20
N PHE A 110 -19.26 8.24 2.61
CA PHE A 110 -19.70 6.97 3.19
C PHE A 110 -19.04 6.68 4.54
N PHE A 111 -17.70 6.79 4.63
CA PHE A 111 -16.99 6.52 5.87
C PHE A 111 -17.29 7.53 6.97
N ASP A 112 -17.45 8.82 6.62
CA ASP A 112 -17.78 9.88 7.58
C ASP A 112 -19.21 9.67 8.17
N ALA A 113 -20.12 9.05 7.43
CA ALA A 113 -21.48 8.73 7.89
C ALA A 113 -21.60 7.36 8.56
N ALA A 114 -20.60 6.48 8.43
CA ALA A 114 -20.66 5.13 8.95
C ALA A 114 -20.56 5.13 10.48
N PRO A 115 -21.35 4.30 11.19
CA PRO A 115 -21.27 4.18 12.64
C PRO A 115 -19.96 3.49 13.06
N GLU A 116 -19.53 3.71 14.29
CA GLU A 116 -18.27 3.17 14.83
C GLU A 116 -18.15 1.66 14.68
N ASN A 117 -19.25 0.94 14.94
CA ASN A 117 -19.26 -0.52 14.86
C ASN A 117 -19.01 -1.05 13.43
N PHE A 118 -19.26 -0.26 12.38
CA PHE A 118 -18.84 -0.60 11.02
C PHE A 118 -17.33 -0.83 10.93
N PHE A 119 -16.55 -0.06 11.69
CA PHE A 119 -15.08 -0.15 11.66
C PHE A 119 -14.51 -1.17 12.65
N THR A 120 -15.20 -1.38 13.78
CA THR A 120 -14.67 -2.14 14.92
C THR A 120 -15.18 -3.57 14.97
N ASP A 121 -16.39 -3.84 14.50
CA ASP A 121 -16.97 -5.19 14.52
C ASP A 121 -16.30 -6.07 13.46
N GLU A 122 -16.19 -7.36 13.76
CA GLU A 122 -15.71 -8.34 12.81
C GLU A 122 -16.71 -8.52 11.67
N THR A 123 -16.25 -8.34 10.45
CA THR A 123 -17.01 -8.53 9.23
C THR A 123 -16.20 -9.31 8.18
N MET A 124 -16.84 -9.75 7.12
CA MET A 124 -16.13 -10.34 5.99
C MET A 124 -15.47 -9.21 5.19
N THR A 125 -14.16 -9.26 5.08
CA THR A 125 -13.34 -8.31 4.31
C THR A 125 -12.61 -9.06 3.20
N PRO A 126 -12.00 -8.37 2.22
CA PRO A 126 -11.17 -9.01 1.19
C PRO A 126 -9.98 -9.83 1.73
N ILE A 127 -9.59 -9.61 2.98
CA ILE A 127 -8.54 -10.39 3.66
C ILE A 127 -9.09 -11.49 4.58
N GLY A 128 -10.38 -11.77 4.50
CA GLY A 128 -11.07 -12.70 5.39
C GLY A 128 -11.82 -11.98 6.51
N LYS A 129 -12.22 -12.74 7.54
CA LYS A 129 -12.98 -12.21 8.68
C LYS A 129 -12.08 -11.34 9.56
N ALA A 130 -12.36 -10.05 9.61
CA ALA A 130 -11.61 -9.05 10.39
C ALA A 130 -12.45 -7.77 10.58
N PRO A 131 -12.08 -6.88 11.52
CA PRO A 131 -12.61 -5.53 11.57
C PRO A 131 -12.31 -4.75 10.28
N MET A 132 -13.26 -3.95 9.82
CA MET A 132 -13.06 -3.09 8.63
C MET A 132 -11.82 -2.18 8.80
N ALA A 133 -11.57 -1.68 10.02
CA ALA A 133 -10.39 -0.89 10.34
C ALA A 133 -9.06 -1.59 9.97
N THR A 134 -8.98 -2.91 10.12
CA THR A 134 -7.79 -3.69 9.73
C THR A 134 -7.62 -3.71 8.22
N PHE A 135 -8.71 -3.82 7.48
CA PHE A 135 -8.68 -3.78 6.01
C PHE A 135 -8.34 -2.37 5.49
N LEU A 136 -8.88 -1.31 6.11
CA LEU A 136 -8.57 0.07 5.74
C LEU A 136 -7.09 0.43 5.90
N GLN A 137 -6.36 -0.21 6.82
CA GLN A 137 -4.90 -0.07 6.88
C GLN A 137 -4.21 -0.60 5.61
N ILE A 138 -4.75 -1.66 5.00
CA ILE A 138 -4.25 -2.17 3.72
C ILE A 138 -4.56 -1.18 2.61
N ARG A 139 -5.75 -0.57 2.63
CA ARG A 139 -6.10 0.44 1.63
C ARG A 139 -5.19 1.67 1.70
N ALA A 140 -4.93 2.18 2.92
CA ALA A 140 -3.99 3.31 3.10
C ALA A 140 -2.58 2.95 2.61
N MET A 141 -2.10 1.75 2.94
CA MET A 141 -0.82 1.24 2.44
C MET A 141 -0.80 1.13 0.91
N ASP A 142 -1.82 0.55 0.31
CA ASP A 142 -1.91 0.33 -1.14
C ASP A 142 -1.93 1.66 -1.90
N CYS A 143 -2.73 2.63 -1.46
CA CYS A 143 -2.76 3.97 -2.04
C CYS A 143 -1.39 4.66 -1.96
N TRP A 144 -0.72 4.58 -0.79
CA TRP A 144 0.59 5.20 -0.61
C TRP A 144 1.69 4.51 -1.43
N VAL A 145 1.69 3.18 -1.51
CA VAL A 145 2.69 2.43 -2.31
C VAL A 145 2.57 2.80 -3.78
N HIS A 146 1.35 2.81 -4.34
CA HIS A 146 1.14 3.21 -5.72
C HIS A 146 1.44 4.70 -5.97
N GLU A 147 1.20 5.58 -5.00
CA GLU A 147 1.67 6.97 -5.07
C GLU A 147 3.21 7.02 -5.20
N GLN A 148 3.93 6.23 -4.40
CA GLN A 148 5.39 6.18 -4.47
C GLN A 148 5.89 5.57 -5.80
N ASP A 149 5.19 4.59 -6.37
CA ASP A 149 5.52 4.04 -7.69
C ASP A 149 5.39 5.09 -8.80
N MET A 150 4.31 5.89 -8.77
CA MET A 150 4.11 7.00 -9.70
C MET A 150 5.17 8.09 -9.52
N ARG A 151 5.44 8.52 -8.29
CA ARG A 151 6.45 9.53 -7.98
C ARG A 151 7.85 9.12 -8.41
N ARG A 152 8.22 7.86 -8.18
CA ARG A 152 9.51 7.31 -8.62
C ARG A 152 9.65 7.29 -10.14
N ALA A 153 8.61 6.92 -10.87
CA ALA A 153 8.64 6.91 -12.32
C ALA A 153 8.95 8.28 -12.92
N LEU A 154 8.53 9.33 -12.22
CA LEU A 154 8.72 10.73 -12.64
C LEU A 154 9.88 11.44 -11.92
N ASN A 155 10.58 10.76 -11.00
CA ASN A 155 11.62 11.36 -10.13
C ASN A 155 11.11 12.57 -9.31
N ILE A 156 9.85 12.54 -8.88
CA ILE A 156 9.21 13.58 -8.07
C ILE A 156 9.09 13.09 -6.63
N VAL A 157 9.99 13.53 -5.75
CA VAL A 157 9.97 13.16 -4.33
C VAL A 157 8.79 13.83 -3.62
N GLY A 158 8.12 13.08 -2.74
CA GLY A 158 7.03 13.62 -1.91
C GLY A 158 6.33 12.56 -1.08
N ASN A 159 5.60 13.00 -0.06
CA ASN A 159 4.74 12.19 0.81
C ASN A 159 5.42 10.98 1.48
N GLN A 160 6.75 11.07 1.74
CA GLN A 160 7.54 9.95 2.26
C GLN A 160 7.56 9.85 3.78
N ASN A 161 7.11 10.88 4.51
CA ASN A 161 7.07 10.98 5.97
C ASN A 161 5.65 11.19 6.52
N SER A 162 4.64 10.84 5.73
CA SER A 162 3.23 10.93 6.12
C SER A 162 2.80 9.81 7.07
N ALA A 163 1.63 9.97 7.68
CA ALA A 163 1.02 8.93 8.50
C ALA A 163 0.82 7.61 7.72
N SER A 164 0.51 7.67 6.41
CA SER A 164 0.44 6.48 5.55
C SER A 164 1.80 5.85 5.29
N ALA A 165 2.87 6.64 5.19
CA ALA A 165 4.23 6.11 5.11
C ALA A 165 4.60 5.32 6.37
N GLU A 166 4.36 5.89 7.55
CA GLU A 166 4.60 5.22 8.84
C GLU A 166 3.77 3.94 8.98
N LEU A 167 2.45 4.02 8.69
CA LEU A 167 1.56 2.88 8.71
C LEU A 167 2.04 1.77 7.76
N THR A 168 2.50 2.13 6.57
CA THR A 168 3.02 1.18 5.58
C THR A 168 4.27 0.48 6.08
N VAL A 169 5.25 1.26 6.59
CA VAL A 169 6.48 0.70 7.16
C VAL A 169 6.16 -0.24 8.32
N ASP A 170 5.29 0.16 9.24
CA ASP A 170 4.90 -0.68 10.39
C ASP A 170 4.21 -1.98 9.94
N ARG A 171 3.37 -1.93 8.92
CA ARG A 171 2.75 -3.14 8.36
C ARG A 171 3.77 -4.07 7.70
N LEU A 172 4.68 -3.54 6.91
CA LEU A 172 5.76 -4.31 6.28
C LEU A 172 6.68 -4.93 7.34
N CYS A 173 7.02 -4.20 8.40
CA CYS A 173 7.82 -4.70 9.51
C CYS A 173 7.22 -5.93 10.19
N ARG A 174 5.88 -6.07 10.24
CA ARG A 174 5.20 -7.25 10.77
C ARG A 174 5.50 -8.54 9.98
N THR A 175 5.94 -8.43 8.74
CA THR A 175 6.31 -9.58 7.91
C THR A 175 7.75 -10.04 8.09
N LEU A 176 8.60 -9.20 8.69
CA LEU A 176 10.04 -9.47 8.85
C LEU A 176 10.37 -10.77 9.59
N PRO A 177 9.65 -11.19 10.64
CA PRO A 177 9.89 -12.50 11.25
C PRO A 177 9.72 -13.66 10.25
N ILE A 178 8.76 -13.58 9.34
CA ILE A 178 8.59 -14.60 8.28
C ILE A 178 9.76 -14.55 7.31
N VAL A 179 10.20 -13.36 6.93
CA VAL A 179 11.36 -13.18 6.05
C VAL A 179 12.61 -13.75 6.70
N VAL A 180 12.92 -13.39 7.94
CA VAL A 180 14.10 -13.86 8.67
C VAL A 180 14.02 -15.37 8.92
N GLY A 181 12.90 -15.89 9.42
CA GLY A 181 12.79 -17.28 9.82
C GLY A 181 12.58 -18.26 8.66
N LYS A 182 11.73 -17.89 7.67
CA LYS A 182 11.37 -18.83 6.59
C LYS A 182 12.08 -18.56 5.27
N ARG A 183 12.26 -17.29 4.89
CA ARG A 183 12.86 -16.95 3.59
C ARG A 183 14.37 -16.96 3.64
N ALA A 184 14.94 -16.30 4.65
CA ALA A 184 16.39 -16.29 4.89
C ALA A 184 16.90 -17.51 5.67
N ALA A 185 15.98 -18.31 6.25
CA ALA A 185 16.29 -19.51 7.04
C ALA A 185 17.39 -19.25 8.11
N ALA A 186 17.27 -18.15 8.83
CA ALA A 186 18.25 -17.76 9.84
C ALA A 186 18.37 -18.87 10.91
N PRO A 187 19.59 -19.30 11.28
CA PRO A 187 19.83 -20.41 12.20
C PRO A 187 19.27 -20.15 13.60
N GLU A 188 19.04 -21.24 14.36
CA GLU A 188 18.72 -21.20 15.79
C GLU A 188 19.72 -20.33 16.57
N GLY A 189 19.22 -19.51 17.50
CA GLY A 189 20.00 -18.57 18.28
C GLY A 189 20.45 -17.31 17.53
N SER A 190 20.05 -17.15 16.25
CA SER A 190 20.33 -15.91 15.50
C SER A 190 19.61 -14.71 16.09
N CYS A 191 20.30 -13.56 16.08
CA CYS A 191 19.72 -12.26 16.33
C CYS A 191 19.97 -11.36 15.11
N VAL A 192 18.91 -10.92 14.47
CA VAL A 192 18.93 -10.03 13.30
C VAL A 192 18.37 -8.68 13.71
N VAL A 193 19.14 -7.62 13.47
CA VAL A 193 18.69 -6.24 13.71
C VAL A 193 18.58 -5.55 12.37
N ILE A 194 17.38 -5.03 12.09
CA ILE A 194 17.06 -4.31 10.87
C ILE A 194 16.90 -2.84 11.23
N HIS A 195 17.68 -1.99 10.57
CA HIS A 195 17.56 -0.55 10.67
C HIS A 195 16.93 -0.03 9.37
N ILE A 196 15.74 0.54 9.49
CA ILE A 196 15.12 1.33 8.43
C ILE A 196 15.49 2.78 8.73
N THR A 197 16.13 3.42 7.75
CA THR A 197 16.58 4.81 7.84
C THR A 197 15.51 5.77 7.35
N GLU A 198 15.79 7.06 7.39
CA GLU A 198 14.86 8.09 6.92
C GLU A 198 14.22 7.77 5.55
N PRO A 199 13.00 8.29 5.30
CA PRO A 199 12.27 9.25 6.14
C PRO A 199 11.50 8.64 7.32
N VAL A 200 11.15 7.36 7.30
CA VAL A 200 10.48 6.66 8.42
C VAL A 200 11.47 5.75 9.11
N VAL A 201 11.96 6.17 10.24
CA VAL A 201 13.01 5.43 10.98
C VAL A 201 12.40 4.34 11.85
N ARG A 202 12.89 3.10 11.70
CA ARG A 202 12.55 1.96 12.58
C ARG A 202 13.79 1.13 12.87
N LYS A 203 13.82 0.58 14.08
CA LYS A 203 14.81 -0.44 14.47
C LYS A 203 14.05 -1.66 14.97
N ILE A 204 14.22 -2.78 14.27
CA ILE A 204 13.53 -4.03 14.58
C ILE A 204 14.57 -5.09 14.91
N SER A 205 14.44 -5.71 16.09
CA SER A 205 15.28 -6.83 16.49
C SER A 205 14.47 -8.12 16.42
N ILE A 206 15.03 -9.14 15.77
CA ILE A 206 14.37 -10.44 15.57
C ILE A 206 15.30 -11.53 16.05
N THR A 207 14.80 -12.41 16.92
CA THR A 207 15.53 -13.60 17.37
C THR A 207 14.87 -14.86 16.87
N VAL A 208 15.68 -15.89 16.62
CA VAL A 208 15.23 -17.24 16.26
C VAL A 208 15.42 -18.14 17.46
N VAL A 209 14.31 -18.61 18.04
CA VAL A 209 14.28 -19.50 19.20
C VAL A 209 13.27 -20.60 18.96
N ASN A 210 13.68 -21.85 19.19
CA ASN A 210 12.89 -23.05 18.93
C ASN A 210 12.34 -23.10 17.48
N GLY A 211 13.18 -22.74 16.53
CA GLY A 211 12.85 -22.72 15.10
C GLY A 211 11.88 -21.60 14.69
N ARG A 212 11.57 -20.66 15.58
CA ARG A 212 10.62 -19.57 15.33
C ARG A 212 11.30 -18.22 15.43
N ALA A 213 11.18 -17.40 14.40
CA ALA A 213 11.61 -16.00 14.42
C ALA A 213 10.53 -15.12 15.03
N THR A 214 10.88 -14.28 15.99
CA THR A 214 9.98 -13.34 16.69
C THR A 214 10.65 -11.99 16.90
N VAL A 215 9.85 -10.92 16.86
CA VAL A 215 10.33 -9.58 17.25
C VAL A 215 10.58 -9.54 18.75
N VAL A 216 11.67 -8.91 19.17
CA VAL A 216 12.03 -8.68 20.57
C VAL A 216 12.43 -7.23 20.78
N ASP A 217 12.08 -6.69 21.95
CA ASP A 217 12.43 -5.29 22.29
C ASP A 217 13.92 -5.13 22.56
N THR A 218 14.52 -6.13 23.22
CA THR A 218 15.97 -6.14 23.52
C THR A 218 16.56 -7.45 23.06
N PRO A 219 17.60 -7.41 22.20
CA PRO A 219 18.30 -8.63 21.77
C PRO A 219 18.93 -9.35 22.96
N SER A 220 18.67 -10.65 23.11
CA SER A 220 19.27 -11.50 24.15
C SER A 220 20.73 -11.86 23.88
N SER A 221 21.25 -11.57 22.68
CA SER A 221 22.63 -11.79 22.26
C SER A 221 23.10 -10.65 21.36
N LYS A 222 24.43 -10.46 21.29
CA LYS A 222 25.02 -9.50 20.33
C LYS A 222 24.70 -9.98 18.91
N PRO A 223 24.22 -9.08 18.01
CA PRO A 223 23.99 -9.45 16.62
C PRO A 223 25.29 -9.96 16.00
N ARG A 224 25.23 -11.10 15.30
CA ARG A 224 26.43 -11.72 14.71
C ARG A 224 26.94 -10.99 13.48
N VAL A 225 26.08 -10.27 12.76
CA VAL A 225 26.44 -9.42 11.61
C VAL A 225 25.40 -8.30 11.50
N GLY A 226 25.88 -7.07 11.46
CA GLY A 226 25.06 -5.91 11.12
C GLY A 226 25.23 -5.61 9.63
N THR A 227 24.26 -5.97 8.80
CA THR A 227 24.16 -5.40 7.45
C THR A 227 23.17 -4.23 7.55
N ALA A 228 23.68 -3.02 7.45
CA ALA A 228 22.82 -1.86 7.24
C ALA A 228 22.32 -1.91 5.79
N LEU A 229 21.04 -2.21 5.60
CA LEU A 229 20.40 -1.96 4.33
C LEU A 229 20.16 -0.45 4.23
N GLN A 230 21.12 0.25 3.64
CA GLN A 230 20.90 1.59 3.13
C GLN A 230 20.15 1.46 1.81
N GLY A 231 18.85 1.29 1.90
CA GLY A 231 17.95 1.50 0.78
C GLY A 231 17.31 2.87 0.98
N GLY A 232 17.81 3.86 0.28
CA GLY A 232 16.87 4.92 -0.07
C GLY A 232 15.68 4.25 -0.75
N TRP A 233 14.47 4.70 -0.52
CA TRP A 233 13.25 4.19 -1.15
C TRP A 233 13.27 4.27 -2.69
N LEU A 234 14.44 4.47 -3.28
CA LEU A 234 14.73 4.63 -4.70
C LEU A 234 15.29 3.35 -5.37
N GLY A 235 15.26 2.21 -4.72
CA GLY A 235 15.84 1.03 -5.34
C GLY A 235 15.39 -0.30 -4.73
N VAL A 236 14.35 -0.88 -5.27
CA VAL A 236 14.21 -2.31 -5.51
C VAL A 236 13.52 -2.48 -6.85
#